data_aa4e64ce3355b4edda1b0af54a6efc67
#
_entry.id   aa4e64ce3355b4edda1b0af54a6efc67
#
_cell.length_a   1.000
_cell.length_b   1.000
_cell.length_c   1.000
_cell.angle_alpha   90.00
_cell.angle_beta   90.00
_cell.angle_gamma   90.00
#
_symmetry.space_group_name_H-M   'P 1'
#
loop_
_entity.id
_entity.type
_entity.pdbx_description
1 polymer ?
#
loop_
_entity_poly.entity_id
_entity_poly.type
_entity_poly.pdbx_seq_one_letter_code
_entity_poly.pdbx_strand_id
1 'polypeptide(L)'
;MGKEIDFKNRDRFIQLGITISVLRKMRGMSQEQLAAEAMMSRSHLSAIEAPNIVRPFSVEVLFNIADALKIEPGDLLHPSIL
;
A
#
# COMPACT_ATOMS: atom_id res chain seq x y z
N MET A 1 16.65 -8.84 16.52
CA MET A 1 16.38 -8.93 16.40
C MET A 1 15.63 -9.09 15.49
N GLY A 2 15.54 -9.44 15.08
CA GLY A 2 15.00 -9.88 14.06
C GLY A 2 13.89 -9.35 13.42
N LYS A 3 13.89 -8.28 13.24
CA LYS A 3 12.82 -7.65 12.55
C LYS A 3 13.12 -7.41 11.13
N GLU A 4 14.16 -7.99 10.61
CA GLU A 4 14.48 -7.78 9.21
C GLU A 4 13.51 -8.51 8.34
N ILE A 5 13.10 -7.86 7.25
CA ILE A 5 12.21 -8.45 6.27
C ILE A 5 13.03 -9.33 5.36
N ASP A 6 12.59 -10.55 5.17
CA ASP A 6 13.23 -11.44 4.22
C ASP A 6 13.33 -10.76 2.89
N PHE A 7 14.40 -11.02 2.19
CA PHE A 7 14.65 -10.38 0.91
C PHE A 7 13.49 -10.61 -0.07
N LYS A 8 12.95 -11.81 -0.09
CA LYS A 8 11.87 -12.08 -1.01
C LYS A 8 10.57 -11.36 -0.63
N ASN A 9 10.33 -11.18 0.68
CA ASN A 9 9.16 -10.43 1.10
C ASN A 9 9.38 -8.94 0.96
N ARG A 10 10.63 -8.51 1.02
CA ARG A 10 10.96 -7.12 0.81
C ARG A 10 10.46 -6.63 -0.54
N ASP A 11 10.74 -7.39 -1.59
CA ASP A 11 10.31 -7.01 -2.91
C ASP A 11 8.79 -7.01 -3.03
N ARG A 12 8.14 -7.93 -2.36
CA ARG A 12 6.68 -7.99 -2.37
C ARG A 12 6.07 -6.76 -1.72
N PHE A 13 6.63 -6.31 -0.60
CA PHE A 13 6.12 -5.11 0.06
C PHE A 13 6.37 -3.86 -0.77
N ILE A 14 7.53 -3.79 -1.40
CA ILE A 14 7.81 -2.65 -2.28
C ILE A 14 6.83 -2.63 -3.45
N GLN A 15 6.57 -3.79 -4.04
CA GLN A 15 5.62 -3.89 -5.15
C GLN A 15 4.23 -3.47 -4.72
N LEU A 16 3.80 -3.89 -3.52
CA LEU A 16 2.50 -3.47 -2.99
C LEU A 16 2.43 -1.95 -2.87
N GLY A 17 3.47 -1.34 -2.32
CA GLY A 17 3.49 0.10 -2.14
C GLY A 17 3.42 0.85 -3.47
N ILE A 18 4.15 0.36 -4.47
CA ILE A 18 4.10 0.97 -5.80
C ILE A 18 2.71 0.84 -6.39
N THR A 19 2.11 -0.34 -6.26
CA THR A 19 0.76 -0.58 -6.77
C THR A 19 -0.25 0.36 -6.13
N ILE A 20 -0.17 0.51 -4.81
CA ILE A 20 -1.08 1.41 -4.09
C ILE A 20 -0.90 2.84 -4.60
N SER A 21 0.34 3.29 -4.78
CA SER A 21 0.61 4.63 -5.25
C SER A 21 0.03 4.86 -6.65
N VAL A 22 0.22 3.91 -7.54
CA VAL A 22 -0.28 4.03 -8.91
C VAL A 22 -1.80 4.10 -8.91
N LEU A 23 -2.46 3.19 -8.18
CA LEU A 23 -3.92 3.17 -8.16
C LEU A 23 -4.49 4.42 -7.50
N ARG A 24 -3.83 4.91 -6.45
CA ARG A 24 -4.26 6.14 -5.80
C ARG A 24 -4.22 7.30 -6.80
N LYS A 25 -3.13 7.42 -7.53
CA LYS A 25 -2.99 8.50 -8.50
C LYS A 25 -3.99 8.37 -9.63
N MET A 26 -4.27 7.16 -10.06
CA MET A 26 -5.27 6.93 -11.09
C MET A 26 -6.66 7.36 -10.63
N ARG A 27 -6.92 7.31 -9.34
CA ARG A 27 -8.19 7.76 -8.77
C ARG A 27 -8.19 9.25 -8.46
N GLY A 28 -7.08 9.94 -8.71
CA GLY A 28 -6.99 11.37 -8.44
C GLY A 28 -6.94 11.71 -6.98
N MET A 29 -6.47 10.79 -6.13
CA MET A 29 -6.45 11.01 -4.69
C MET A 29 -5.07 11.43 -4.23
N SER A 30 -5.02 12.36 -3.27
CA SER A 30 -3.78 12.68 -2.58
C SER A 30 -3.51 11.60 -1.52
N GLN A 31 -2.29 11.59 -1.00
CA GLN A 31 -1.98 10.69 0.11
C GLN A 31 -2.85 11.00 1.31
N GLU A 32 -3.11 12.27 1.57
CA GLU A 32 -3.97 12.65 2.69
C GLU A 32 -5.37 12.09 2.53
N GLN A 33 -5.91 12.18 1.33
CA GLN A 33 -7.26 11.67 1.08
C GLN A 33 -7.34 10.17 1.25
N LEU A 34 -6.40 9.44 0.67
CA LEU A 34 -6.43 7.99 0.80
C LEU A 34 -6.23 7.58 2.24
N ALA A 35 -5.27 8.20 2.92
CA ALA A 35 -5.01 7.85 4.32
C ALA A 35 -6.24 8.07 5.18
N ALA A 36 -6.93 9.20 4.98
CA ALA A 36 -8.13 9.50 5.76
C ALA A 36 -9.21 8.45 5.49
N GLU A 37 -9.43 8.08 4.24
CA GLU A 37 -10.45 7.10 3.92
C GLU A 37 -10.09 5.71 4.39
N ALA A 38 -8.80 5.41 4.44
CA ALA A 38 -8.33 4.11 4.91
C ALA A 38 -8.11 4.09 6.42
N MET A 39 -8.42 5.19 7.09
CA MET A 39 -8.31 5.29 8.56
C MET A 39 -6.90 5.02 9.03
N MET A 40 -5.94 5.63 8.37
CA MET A 40 -4.54 5.49 8.73
C MET A 40 -3.86 6.86 8.65
N SER A 41 -2.67 6.97 9.21
CA SER A 41 -1.95 8.23 9.14
C SER A 41 -1.32 8.42 7.77
N ARG A 42 -1.19 9.68 7.36
CA ARG A 42 -0.53 9.98 6.10
C ARG A 42 0.94 9.54 6.12
N SER A 43 1.59 9.67 7.29
CA SER A 43 2.98 9.22 7.42
C SER A 43 3.13 7.75 7.14
N HIS A 44 2.19 6.95 7.65
CA HIS A 44 2.23 5.51 7.44
C HIS A 44 2.04 5.20 5.95
N LEU A 45 1.07 5.83 5.33
CA LEU A 45 0.82 5.61 3.90
C LEU A 45 2.02 6.06 3.07
N SER A 46 2.61 7.19 3.42
CA SER A 46 3.77 7.69 2.70
C SER A 46 4.93 6.68 2.76
N ALA A 47 5.14 6.09 3.94
CA ALA A 47 6.19 5.09 4.09
C ALA A 47 5.87 3.83 3.28
N ILE A 48 4.61 3.42 3.25
CA ILE A 48 4.21 2.25 2.47
C ILE A 48 4.46 2.47 0.98
N GLU A 49 4.17 3.67 0.49
CA GLU A 49 4.30 3.97 -0.94
C GLU A 49 5.72 4.27 -1.38
N ALA A 50 6.63 4.52 -0.44
CA ALA A 50 8.00 4.90 -0.80
C ALA A 50 8.72 3.70 -1.40
N PRO A 51 9.23 3.82 -2.63
CA PRO A 51 9.78 2.65 -3.34
C PRO A 51 11.09 2.16 -2.77
N ASN A 52 11.75 2.95 -1.95
CA ASN A 52 13.04 2.56 -1.37
C ASN A 52 12.94 2.29 0.13
N ILE A 53 11.73 2.20 0.66
CA ILE A 53 11.51 1.90 2.08
C ILE A 53 10.61 0.68 2.15
N VAL A 54 11.02 -0.28 2.97
CA VAL A 54 10.19 -1.46 3.20
C VAL A 54 9.40 -1.23 4.48
N ARG A 55 8.09 -1.09 4.33
CA ARG A 55 7.22 -0.88 5.48
C ARG A 55 6.13 -1.93 5.47
N PRO A 56 6.30 -2.98 6.28
CA PRO A 56 5.24 -3.99 6.41
C PRO A 56 4.00 -3.37 7.04
N PHE A 57 2.84 -3.89 6.67
CA PHE A 57 1.60 -3.43 7.24
C PHE A 57 0.64 -4.59 7.35
N SER A 58 -0.39 -4.39 8.15
CA SER A 58 -1.30 -5.46 8.51
C SER A 58 -2.30 -5.72 7.38
N VAL A 59 -2.92 -6.90 7.45
CA VAL A 59 -3.99 -7.24 6.52
C VAL A 59 -5.16 -6.28 6.67
N GLU A 60 -5.41 -5.82 7.89
CA GLU A 60 -6.48 -4.84 8.09
C GLU A 60 -6.22 -3.56 7.32
N VAL A 61 -4.97 -3.07 7.35
CA VAL A 61 -4.61 -1.89 6.58
C VAL A 61 -4.78 -2.15 5.10
N LEU A 62 -4.39 -3.34 4.63
CA LEU A 62 -4.57 -3.71 3.23
C LEU A 62 -6.04 -3.64 2.84
N PHE A 63 -6.92 -4.21 3.67
CA PHE A 63 -8.34 -4.18 3.40
C PHE A 63 -8.88 -2.75 3.35
N ASN A 64 -8.45 -1.92 4.30
CA ASN A 64 -8.92 -0.54 4.35
C ASN A 64 -8.47 0.26 3.14
N ILE A 65 -7.25 0.04 2.69
CA ILE A 65 -6.76 0.71 1.49
C ILE A 65 -7.55 0.25 0.27
N ALA A 66 -7.80 -1.05 0.14
CA ALA A 66 -8.57 -1.58 -0.98
C ALA A 66 -9.96 -0.98 -1.00
N ASP A 67 -10.61 -0.91 0.16
CA ASP A 67 -11.94 -0.31 0.25
C ASP A 67 -11.93 1.14 -0.19
N ALA A 68 -10.94 1.89 0.28
CA ALA A 68 -10.84 3.31 -0.06
C ALA A 68 -10.59 3.51 -1.56
N LEU A 69 -9.87 2.60 -2.18
CA LEU A 69 -9.60 2.64 -3.61
C LEU A 69 -10.74 2.01 -4.42
N LYS A 70 -11.72 1.41 -3.75
CA LYS A 70 -12.89 0.77 -4.38
C LYS A 70 -12.48 -0.38 -5.28
N ILE A 71 -11.58 -1.20 -4.77
CA ILE A 71 -11.13 -2.40 -5.46
C ILE A 71 -11.16 -3.57 -4.49
N GLU A 72 -11.06 -4.78 -5.03
CA GLU A 72 -10.92 -5.96 -4.19
C GLU A 72 -9.51 -6.03 -3.65
N PRO A 73 -9.31 -6.52 -2.42
CA PRO A 73 -7.94 -6.65 -1.90
C PRO A 73 -7.03 -7.47 -2.79
N GLY A 74 -7.57 -8.48 -3.47
CA GLY A 74 -6.77 -9.28 -4.39
C GLY A 74 -6.18 -8.47 -5.52
N ASP A 75 -6.82 -7.36 -5.89
CA ASP A 75 -6.30 -6.51 -6.96
C ASP A 75 -5.01 -5.81 -6.55
N LEU A 76 -4.78 -5.65 -5.26
CA LEU A 76 -3.49 -5.11 -4.79
C LEU A 76 -2.39 -6.15 -4.87
N LEU A 77 -2.75 -7.41 -4.66
CA LEU A 77 -1.78 -8.50 -4.64
C LEU A 77 -1.49 -9.02 -6.04
N HIS A 78 -2.46 -8.94 -6.93
CA HIS A 78 -2.33 -9.37 -8.32
C HIS A 78 -2.92 -8.32 -9.24
N PRO A 79 -2.25 -7.19 -9.39
CA PRO A 79 -2.84 -6.09 -10.17
C PRO A 79 -2.77 -6.41 -11.66
N SER A 80 -3.95 -6.65 -12.24
CA SER A 80 -4.01 -7.00 -13.65
C SER A 80 -3.74 -5.81 -14.56
N ILE A 81 -3.79 -4.61 -14.01
CA ILE A 81 -3.56 -3.41 -14.82
C ILE A 81 -2.10 -3.02 -14.87
N LEU A 82 -1.28 -3.65 -14.09
CA LEU A 82 0.15 -3.40 -14.07
C LEU A 82 0.91 -4.54 -14.69
#